data_ec356b2f22f74221af06f17fdadf172f
#
_entry.id   ec356b2f22f74221af06f17fdadf172f
#
_cell.length_a   1.000
_cell.length_b   1.000
_cell.length_c   1.000
_cell.angle_alpha   90.00
_cell.angle_beta   90.00
_cell.angle_gamma   90.00
#
_symmetry.space_group_name_H-M   'P 1'
#
loop_
_entity.id
_entity.type
_entity.pdbx_description
1 polymer ?
#
loop_
_entity_poly.entity_id
_entity_poly.type
_entity_poly.pdbx_seq_one_letter_code
_entity_poly.pdbx_strand_id
1 'polypeptide(L)'
;MNFWKNGFLVAACLFSLMLNAQDDEMDGLFDEEEEPTRVIATFKSTHLINAQTNETVKKKSLDFRIAHRFGNIGGATGGVHTLYGLDNATNVRFSFDYGITDKFTIGFGRSKVNEHLDASIKYKVMEQMKGGFPMSIVVFANTGVIPRKNIGGKFPSLASRMSYSYQAIFTKKINWRTSIGLLPTFVHRNRVSNDVNADNGSQDQNDLFSMAAMGRFKITQSVGVIAEYFYTVSEFRKNNATNPYYMPLGVGVEIETGGHVFQINFTNAAGIIYNDFIPSSSDSWDSGAFKVGFTISRVFGG
;
A
#
# COMPACT_ATOMS: atom_id res chain seq x y z
N MET A 1 0.84 28.90 4.63
CA MET A 1 1.76 28.90 3.50
C MET A 1 3.12 28.38 3.97
N ASN A 2 3.41 27.09 3.90
CA ASN A 2 4.75 26.45 4.08
C ASN A 2 4.67 24.91 4.22
N PHE A 3 3.49 24.28 3.98
CA PHE A 3 3.33 22.82 4.10
C PHE A 3 4.02 22.03 2.97
N TRP A 4 4.14 22.61 1.78
CA TRP A 4 4.84 21.99 0.64
C TRP A 4 6.35 21.84 0.89
N LYS A 5 6.95 22.76 1.65
CA LYS A 5 8.39 22.73 1.95
C LYS A 5 8.75 21.59 2.90
N ASN A 6 7.90 21.29 3.88
CA ASN A 6 8.22 20.27 4.88
C ASN A 6 7.98 18.84 4.37
N GLY A 7 6.93 18.61 3.57
CA GLY A 7 6.69 17.30 2.95
C GLY A 7 7.74 16.93 1.91
N PHE A 8 8.18 17.94 1.13
CA PHE A 8 9.25 17.75 0.14
C PHE A 8 10.62 17.53 0.81
N LEU A 9 10.87 18.18 1.96
CA LEU A 9 12.10 18.01 2.73
C LEU A 9 12.20 16.63 3.37
N VAL A 10 11.12 16.09 3.91
CA VAL A 10 11.08 14.73 4.47
C VAL A 10 11.27 13.69 3.36
N ALA A 11 10.61 13.86 2.22
CA ALA A 11 10.78 12.99 1.06
C ALA A 11 12.22 13.08 0.49
N ALA A 12 12.79 14.29 0.42
CA ALA A 12 14.17 14.49 -0.03
C ALA A 12 15.21 13.91 0.95
N CYS A 13 14.98 14.04 2.28
CA CYS A 13 15.86 13.42 3.27
C CYS A 13 15.81 11.89 3.25
N LEU A 14 14.61 11.30 3.08
CA LEU A 14 14.48 9.85 2.93
C LEU A 14 15.08 9.38 1.59
N PHE A 15 14.99 10.17 0.54
CA PHE A 15 15.61 9.86 -0.75
C PHE A 15 17.15 9.96 -0.68
N SER A 16 17.70 10.94 0.06
CA SER A 16 19.15 11.05 0.29
C SER A 16 19.68 9.91 1.16
N LEU A 17 18.89 9.42 2.14
CA LEU A 17 19.25 8.23 2.92
C LEU A 17 19.22 6.96 2.04
N MET A 18 18.38 6.92 1.03
CA MET A 18 18.40 5.82 0.05
C MET A 18 19.66 5.81 -0.82
N LEU A 19 20.23 6.98 -1.10
CA LEU A 19 21.41 7.10 -1.97
C LEU A 19 22.73 6.88 -1.22
N ASN A 20 22.83 7.27 0.06
CA ASN A 20 24.08 7.28 0.81
C ASN A 20 24.38 6.04 1.67
N ALA A 21 23.48 5.03 1.70
CA ALA A 21 23.78 3.78 2.38
C ALA A 21 24.57 2.84 1.44
N GLN A 22 25.72 3.26 0.96
CA GLN A 22 26.74 2.39 0.39
C GLN A 22 27.68 1.98 1.53
N ASP A 23 27.81 0.67 1.77
CA ASP A 23 28.75 0.14 2.71
C ASP A 23 30.17 0.52 2.28
N ASP A 24 30.85 1.32 3.12
CA ASP A 24 32.30 1.42 3.11
C ASP A 24 32.88 0.10 3.66
N GLU A 25 32.89 -0.94 2.86
CA GLU A 25 33.83 -2.04 3.06
C GLU A 25 35.09 -1.73 2.27
N MET A 26 36.11 -1.35 3.02
CA MET A 26 37.49 -1.22 2.60
C MET A 26 38.04 -2.61 2.25
N ASP A 27 37.93 -2.99 1.00
CA ASP A 27 38.69 -4.10 0.39
C ASP A 27 39.35 -3.57 -0.91
N GLY A 28 40.38 -2.78 -0.72
CA GLY A 28 41.30 -2.51 -1.77
C GLY A 28 42.41 -3.57 -1.79
N LEU A 29 42.46 -4.36 -2.86
CA LEU A 29 43.74 -4.84 -3.42
C LEU A 29 43.63 -5.88 -4.57
N PHE A 30 42.48 -6.04 -5.22
CA PHE A 30 42.43 -6.67 -6.56
C PHE A 30 41.15 -6.17 -7.25
N ASP A 31 41.31 -5.19 -8.16
CA ASP A 31 40.25 -4.73 -9.05
C ASP A 31 39.94 -5.78 -10.10
N GLU A 32 39.29 -6.87 -9.71
CA GLU A 32 38.35 -7.54 -10.59
C GLU A 32 37.05 -6.77 -10.46
N GLU A 33 36.62 -6.01 -11.47
CA GLU A 33 35.29 -5.43 -11.56
C GLU A 33 34.28 -6.57 -11.45
N GLU A 34 33.79 -6.84 -10.22
CA GLU A 34 32.73 -7.83 -10.01
C GLU A 34 31.52 -7.38 -10.85
N GLU A 35 31.08 -8.21 -11.77
CA GLU A 35 29.88 -7.93 -12.56
C GLU A 35 28.71 -7.62 -11.63
N PRO A 36 27.92 -6.57 -11.92
CA PRO A 36 26.82 -6.17 -11.06
C PRO A 36 25.83 -7.32 -10.83
N THR A 37 25.66 -7.73 -9.58
CA THR A 37 24.77 -8.83 -9.20
C THR A 37 23.40 -8.33 -8.77
N ARG A 38 22.33 -9.00 -9.22
CA ARG A 38 20.96 -8.63 -8.90
C ARG A 38 20.66 -8.83 -7.40
N VAL A 39 20.10 -7.82 -6.76
CA VAL A 39 19.59 -7.93 -5.39
C VAL A 39 18.20 -8.57 -5.42
N ILE A 40 18.07 -9.73 -4.78
CA ILE A 40 16.83 -10.50 -4.74
C ILE A 40 16.09 -10.35 -3.41
N ALA A 41 14.77 -10.59 -3.43
CA ALA A 41 13.92 -10.62 -2.24
C ALA A 41 14.04 -9.34 -1.38
N THR A 42 13.85 -8.17 -1.99
CA THR A 42 13.75 -6.90 -1.27
C THR A 42 12.59 -6.96 -0.30
N PHE A 43 11.43 -7.36 -0.78
CA PHE A 43 10.28 -7.75 0.03
C PHE A 43 9.97 -9.23 -0.19
N LYS A 44 9.02 -9.78 0.55
CA LYS A 44 8.69 -11.20 0.45
C LYS A 44 7.46 -11.44 -0.43
N SER A 45 6.57 -10.50 -0.41
CA SER A 45 5.25 -10.57 -1.03
C SER A 45 5.06 -9.38 -1.97
N THR A 46 4.14 -9.51 -2.92
CA THR A 46 3.75 -8.44 -3.85
C THR A 46 3.13 -7.23 -3.16
N HIS A 47 2.65 -7.40 -1.91
CA HIS A 47 2.10 -6.34 -1.06
C HIS A 47 2.70 -6.41 0.33
N LEU A 48 2.85 -5.27 0.98
CA LEU A 48 3.04 -5.19 2.42
C LEU A 48 1.66 -5.33 3.10
N ILE A 49 1.16 -4.38 3.84
CA ILE A 49 -0.22 -4.42 4.38
C ILE A 49 -1.21 -4.00 3.29
N ASN A 50 -1.11 -2.76 2.80
CA ASN A 50 -1.82 -2.18 1.66
C ASN A 50 -0.89 -1.77 0.53
N ALA A 51 0.36 -1.39 0.89
CA ALA A 51 1.33 -0.87 -0.06
C ALA A 51 1.80 -1.96 -1.03
N GLN A 52 1.88 -1.61 -2.30
CA GLN A 52 2.52 -2.44 -3.31
C GLN A 52 4.03 -2.45 -3.07
N THR A 53 4.67 -3.61 -3.22
CA THR A 53 6.13 -3.74 -3.16
C THR A 53 6.74 -3.75 -4.56
N ASN A 54 8.07 -3.86 -4.66
CA ASN A 54 8.75 -4.07 -5.95
C ASN A 54 8.65 -5.51 -6.47
N GLU A 55 8.11 -6.43 -5.68
CA GLU A 55 8.01 -7.82 -6.11
C GLU A 55 6.89 -7.98 -7.15
N THR A 56 7.21 -8.68 -8.22
CA THR A 56 6.31 -9.12 -9.28
C THR A 56 6.11 -10.63 -9.17
N VAL A 57 5.01 -11.14 -9.66
CA VAL A 57 4.76 -12.58 -9.74
C VAL A 57 5.62 -13.17 -10.86
N LYS A 58 6.28 -14.29 -10.61
CA LYS A 58 7.10 -15.00 -11.61
C LYS A 58 6.26 -15.36 -12.84
N LYS A 59 6.92 -15.43 -13.98
CA LYS A 59 6.29 -15.84 -15.24
C LYS A 59 5.51 -17.16 -15.07
N LYS A 60 4.27 -17.18 -15.59
CA LYS A 60 3.34 -18.32 -15.54
C LYS A 60 2.92 -18.76 -14.12
N SER A 61 3.15 -17.93 -13.11
CA SER A 61 2.69 -18.17 -11.74
C SER A 61 1.50 -17.29 -11.40
N LEU A 62 0.68 -17.75 -10.46
CA LEU A 62 -0.48 -17.07 -9.93
C LEU A 62 -0.32 -16.85 -8.43
N ASP A 63 -0.32 -15.61 -7.95
CA ASP A 63 -0.44 -15.28 -6.53
C ASP A 63 -1.92 -15.12 -6.18
N PHE A 64 -2.44 -16.01 -5.36
CA PHE A 64 -3.76 -15.89 -4.76
C PHE A 64 -3.64 -15.32 -3.37
N ARG A 65 -4.42 -14.26 -3.12
CA ARG A 65 -4.39 -13.54 -1.84
C ARG A 65 -5.78 -13.35 -1.28
N ILE A 66 -5.89 -13.60 0.03
CA ILE A 66 -7.05 -13.25 0.85
C ILE A 66 -6.57 -12.25 1.89
N ALA A 67 -7.16 -11.05 1.93
CA ALA A 67 -6.93 -10.05 2.96
C ALA A 67 -8.24 -9.80 3.70
N HIS A 68 -8.21 -9.91 5.02
CA HIS A 68 -9.36 -9.71 5.88
C HIS A 68 -9.07 -8.59 6.88
N ARG A 69 -10.08 -7.76 7.15
CA ARG A 69 -10.06 -6.75 8.21
C ARG A 69 -11.27 -6.88 9.09
N PHE A 70 -11.00 -6.99 10.36
CA PHE A 70 -12.02 -7.02 11.41
C PHE A 70 -12.58 -5.62 11.68
N GLY A 71 -13.44 -5.48 12.70
CA GLY A 71 -13.91 -4.20 13.19
C GLY A 71 -12.85 -3.43 13.97
N ASN A 72 -13.21 -2.27 14.50
CA ASN A 72 -12.33 -1.47 15.34
C ASN A 72 -12.09 -2.16 16.68
N ILE A 73 -10.84 -2.15 17.16
CA ILE A 73 -10.47 -2.69 18.46
C ILE A 73 -11.11 -1.86 19.57
N GLY A 74 -11.11 -0.54 19.43
CA GLY A 74 -11.66 0.42 20.37
C GLY A 74 -12.41 1.55 19.66
N GLY A 75 -12.48 2.73 20.30
CA GLY A 75 -13.25 3.86 19.82
C GLY A 75 -14.76 3.66 19.96
N ALA A 76 -15.56 4.47 19.25
CA ALA A 76 -17.02 4.46 19.37
C ALA A 76 -17.68 3.15 18.90
N THR A 77 -17.03 2.38 18.03
CA THR A 77 -17.59 1.15 17.40
C THR A 77 -16.87 -0.13 17.79
N GLY A 78 -15.85 -0.05 18.66
CA GLY A 78 -15.07 -1.18 19.15
C GLY A 78 -15.20 -1.36 20.66
N GLY A 79 -14.47 -2.33 21.20
CA GLY A 79 -14.41 -2.64 22.63
C GLY A 79 -14.88 -4.04 22.97
N VAL A 80 -15.07 -4.31 24.27
CA VAL A 80 -15.43 -5.65 24.79
C VAL A 80 -16.73 -6.17 24.16
N HIS A 81 -17.71 -5.29 23.93
CA HIS A 81 -19.03 -5.65 23.38
C HIS A 81 -18.99 -6.14 21.92
N THR A 82 -17.88 -5.95 21.21
CA THR A 82 -17.64 -6.47 19.86
C THR A 82 -16.47 -7.44 19.82
N LEU A 83 -16.10 -8.00 20.97
CA LEU A 83 -14.90 -8.81 21.16
C LEU A 83 -13.68 -8.11 20.52
N TYR A 84 -13.49 -6.80 20.84
CA TYR A 84 -12.43 -5.96 20.27
C TYR A 84 -12.42 -5.95 18.72
N GLY A 85 -13.61 -5.91 18.13
CA GLY A 85 -13.83 -5.87 16.69
C GLY A 85 -13.84 -7.23 16.00
N LEU A 86 -13.49 -8.32 16.66
CA LEU A 86 -13.38 -9.65 16.04
C LEU A 86 -14.73 -10.21 15.56
N ASP A 87 -15.85 -9.78 16.15
CA ASP A 87 -17.20 -10.17 15.70
C ASP A 87 -17.58 -9.56 14.34
N ASN A 88 -16.85 -8.55 13.87
CA ASN A 88 -17.19 -7.78 12.69
C ASN A 88 -16.16 -7.95 11.58
N ALA A 89 -16.60 -8.31 10.38
CA ALA A 89 -15.78 -8.24 9.17
C ALA A 89 -15.99 -6.89 8.45
N THR A 90 -15.09 -5.94 8.66
CA THR A 90 -15.15 -4.63 7.99
C THR A 90 -14.89 -4.78 6.50
N ASN A 91 -13.83 -5.50 6.13
CA ASN A 91 -13.48 -5.73 4.74
C ASN A 91 -12.90 -7.14 4.54
N VAL A 92 -13.23 -7.71 3.39
CA VAL A 92 -12.60 -8.93 2.87
C VAL A 92 -12.28 -8.68 1.41
N ARG A 93 -11.06 -8.99 1.00
CA ARG A 93 -10.61 -8.90 -0.38
C ARG A 93 -10.03 -10.21 -0.85
N PHE A 94 -10.48 -10.65 -2.02
CA PHE A 94 -9.88 -11.72 -2.80
C PHE A 94 -9.16 -11.10 -3.99
N SER A 95 -7.94 -11.49 -4.24
CA SER A 95 -7.19 -11.04 -5.41
C SER A 95 -6.34 -12.15 -6.02
N PHE A 96 -6.15 -12.01 -7.33
CA PHE A 96 -5.39 -12.91 -8.18
C PHE A 96 -4.40 -12.05 -8.98
N ASP A 97 -3.11 -12.27 -8.79
CA ASP A 97 -2.05 -11.61 -9.53
C ASP A 97 -1.31 -12.65 -10.37
N TYR A 98 -1.28 -12.47 -11.70
CA TYR A 98 -0.67 -13.41 -12.63
C TYR A 98 0.55 -12.80 -13.31
N GLY A 99 1.66 -13.53 -13.28
CA GLY A 99 2.91 -13.17 -13.93
C GLY A 99 2.91 -13.50 -15.42
N ILE A 100 2.76 -12.48 -16.27
CA ILE A 100 2.93 -12.62 -17.73
C ILE A 100 4.41 -12.84 -18.07
N THR A 101 5.26 -12.04 -17.42
CA THR A 101 6.74 -12.19 -17.42
C THR A 101 7.24 -12.00 -16.00
N ASP A 102 8.53 -12.23 -15.73
CA ASP A 102 9.11 -11.96 -14.41
C ASP A 102 9.08 -10.47 -14.01
N LYS A 103 8.86 -9.59 -14.97
CA LYS A 103 8.78 -8.14 -14.77
C LYS A 103 7.36 -7.57 -14.90
N PHE A 104 6.42 -8.33 -15.46
CA PHE A 104 5.07 -7.84 -15.75
C PHE A 104 4.00 -8.74 -15.14
N THR A 105 3.20 -8.15 -14.25
CA THR A 105 2.11 -8.81 -13.54
C THR A 105 0.81 -8.09 -13.86
N ILE A 106 -0.25 -8.85 -14.09
CA ILE A 106 -1.63 -8.37 -14.16
C ILE A 106 -2.38 -8.87 -12.95
N GLY A 107 -3.28 -8.06 -12.40
CA GLY A 107 -4.06 -8.40 -11.22
C GLY A 107 -5.54 -8.16 -11.40
N PHE A 108 -6.34 -8.93 -10.67
CA PHE A 108 -7.78 -8.77 -10.56
C PHE A 108 -8.20 -8.98 -9.11
N GLY A 109 -9.17 -8.20 -8.61
CA GLY A 109 -9.61 -8.35 -7.24
C GLY A 109 -11.03 -7.90 -6.98
N ARG A 110 -11.56 -8.36 -5.84
CA ARG A 110 -12.87 -8.00 -5.31
C ARG A 110 -12.77 -7.66 -3.84
N SER A 111 -13.20 -6.46 -3.46
CA SER A 111 -13.27 -5.99 -2.08
C SER A 111 -14.73 -5.87 -1.63
N LYS A 112 -14.99 -6.13 -0.33
CA LYS A 112 -16.31 -5.94 0.28
C LYS A 112 -16.65 -4.45 0.39
N VAL A 113 -15.68 -3.63 0.82
CA VAL A 113 -15.84 -2.16 0.89
C VAL A 113 -16.15 -1.64 -0.51
N ASN A 114 -17.20 -0.83 -0.62
CA ASN A 114 -17.74 -0.32 -1.89
C ASN A 114 -18.06 -1.39 -2.95
N GLU A 115 -17.98 -2.67 -2.60
CA GLU A 115 -18.13 -3.79 -3.52
C GLU A 115 -17.19 -3.70 -4.73
N HIS A 116 -16.03 -3.03 -4.58
CA HIS A 116 -15.11 -2.78 -5.68
C HIS A 116 -14.68 -4.06 -6.38
N LEU A 117 -14.85 -4.06 -7.70
CA LEU A 117 -14.10 -4.91 -8.62
C LEU A 117 -12.96 -4.07 -9.18
N ASP A 118 -11.77 -4.61 -9.21
CA ASP A 118 -10.61 -3.88 -9.72
C ASP A 118 -9.70 -4.75 -10.57
N ALA A 119 -9.03 -4.12 -11.51
CA ALA A 119 -7.98 -4.70 -12.31
C ALA A 119 -6.71 -3.85 -12.18
N SER A 120 -5.56 -4.49 -12.24
CA SER A 120 -4.28 -3.82 -12.08
C SER A 120 -3.22 -4.35 -13.01
N ILE A 121 -2.21 -3.51 -13.25
CA ILE A 121 -0.98 -3.86 -13.92
C ILE A 121 0.20 -3.38 -13.09
N LYS A 122 1.27 -4.16 -13.05
CA LYS A 122 2.51 -3.85 -12.35
C LYS A 122 3.68 -4.20 -13.26
N TYR A 123 4.59 -3.25 -13.44
CA TYR A 123 5.77 -3.44 -14.28
C TYR A 123 7.05 -3.01 -13.57
N LYS A 124 8.02 -3.92 -13.50
CA LYS A 124 9.33 -3.69 -12.92
C LYS A 124 10.25 -3.06 -13.98
N VAL A 125 10.48 -1.76 -13.81
CA VAL A 125 11.28 -0.94 -14.74
C VAL A 125 12.76 -1.20 -14.54
N MET A 126 13.22 -1.13 -13.27
CA MET A 126 14.62 -1.30 -12.87
C MET A 126 14.71 -2.18 -11.63
N GLU A 127 15.82 -2.91 -11.51
CA GLU A 127 16.13 -3.76 -10.38
C GLU A 127 17.38 -3.24 -9.67
N GLN A 128 17.38 -3.33 -8.35
CA GLN A 128 18.55 -3.01 -7.55
C GLN A 128 19.68 -4.00 -7.85
N MET A 129 20.87 -3.47 -8.10
CA MET A 129 22.08 -4.24 -8.37
C MET A 129 23.15 -3.91 -7.34
N LYS A 130 23.84 -4.92 -6.80
CA LYS A 130 25.08 -4.72 -6.04
C LYS A 130 26.17 -4.36 -7.06
N GLY A 131 26.90 -3.28 -6.85
CA GLY A 131 27.85 -2.76 -7.81
C GLY A 131 27.24 -2.03 -9.01
N GLY A 132 25.93 -1.70 -8.95
CA GLY A 132 25.21 -1.04 -10.04
C GLY A 132 24.10 -0.12 -9.56
N PHE A 133 22.92 -0.16 -10.22
CA PHE A 133 21.81 0.73 -9.89
C PHE A 133 21.29 0.49 -8.47
N PRO A 134 21.22 1.51 -7.58
CA PRO A 134 21.14 1.34 -6.13
C PRO A 134 19.74 1.04 -5.59
N MET A 135 18.69 0.99 -6.42
CA MET A 135 17.30 0.77 -6.00
C MET A 135 16.49 0.02 -7.06
N SER A 136 15.33 -0.49 -6.69
CA SER A 136 14.35 -1.00 -7.66
C SER A 136 13.28 0.03 -7.93
N ILE A 137 12.85 0.13 -9.21
CA ILE A 137 11.77 1.02 -9.66
C ILE A 137 10.69 0.18 -10.32
N VAL A 138 9.46 0.32 -9.84
CA VAL A 138 8.29 -0.38 -10.35
C VAL A 138 7.18 0.65 -10.58
N VAL A 139 6.42 0.47 -11.65
CA VAL A 139 5.19 1.24 -11.90
C VAL A 139 3.98 0.33 -11.70
N PHE A 140 2.94 0.91 -11.12
CA PHE A 140 1.68 0.22 -10.85
C PHE A 140 0.51 1.12 -11.26
N ALA A 141 -0.49 0.51 -11.87
CA ALA A 141 -1.76 1.17 -12.17
C ALA A 141 -2.92 0.22 -11.83
N ASN A 142 -3.99 0.80 -11.29
CA ASN A 142 -5.20 0.07 -10.93
C ASN A 142 -6.43 0.86 -11.40
N THR A 143 -7.42 0.16 -11.88
CA THR A 143 -8.77 0.68 -12.13
C THR A 143 -9.78 -0.08 -11.31
N GLY A 144 -10.63 0.64 -10.58
CA GLY A 144 -11.71 0.08 -9.78
C GLY A 144 -13.08 0.52 -10.28
N VAL A 145 -14.06 -0.36 -10.19
CA VAL A 145 -15.46 -0.09 -10.49
C VAL A 145 -16.35 -0.54 -9.34
N ILE A 146 -17.35 0.28 -8.98
CA ILE A 146 -18.36 -0.03 -7.96
C ILE A 146 -19.57 -0.63 -8.67
N PRO A 147 -19.77 -1.98 -8.64
CA PRO A 147 -20.88 -2.65 -9.35
C PRO A 147 -22.22 -2.55 -8.63
N ARG A 148 -22.26 -1.96 -7.43
CA ARG A 148 -23.47 -1.85 -6.59
C ARG A 148 -24.66 -1.33 -7.38
N LYS A 149 -25.86 -1.86 -7.10
CA LYS A 149 -27.12 -1.39 -7.68
C LYS A 149 -27.29 0.12 -7.45
N ASN A 150 -27.75 0.83 -8.48
CA ASN A 150 -27.94 2.28 -8.43
C ASN A 150 -29.24 2.64 -7.72
N ILE A 151 -29.27 2.55 -6.41
CA ILE A 151 -30.41 2.95 -5.60
C ILE A 151 -30.34 4.47 -5.41
N GLY A 152 -31.43 5.19 -5.73
CA GLY A 152 -31.51 6.64 -5.56
C GLY A 152 -30.71 7.45 -6.60
N GLY A 153 -30.37 6.89 -7.76
CA GLY A 153 -29.70 7.64 -8.83
C GLY A 153 -28.26 8.10 -8.52
N LYS A 154 -27.64 7.51 -7.50
CA LYS A 154 -26.31 7.89 -7.03
C LYS A 154 -25.21 7.77 -8.09
N PHE A 155 -25.39 6.84 -9.04
CA PHE A 155 -24.42 6.61 -10.13
C PHE A 155 -25.10 6.69 -11.49
N PRO A 156 -25.07 7.84 -12.16
CA PRO A 156 -25.82 8.03 -13.43
C PRO A 156 -25.23 7.24 -14.59
N SER A 157 -23.96 6.87 -14.56
CA SER A 157 -23.28 6.12 -15.62
C SER A 157 -22.26 5.13 -15.09
N LEU A 158 -21.76 4.22 -15.94
CA LEU A 158 -20.65 3.34 -15.60
C LEU A 158 -19.39 4.16 -15.29
N ALA A 159 -19.11 5.19 -16.08
CA ALA A 159 -17.95 6.06 -15.86
C ALA A 159 -17.96 6.68 -14.45
N SER A 160 -19.13 7.12 -13.94
CA SER A 160 -19.23 7.69 -12.60
C SER A 160 -18.94 6.71 -11.46
N ARG A 161 -18.83 5.42 -11.74
CA ARG A 161 -18.50 4.34 -10.79
C ARG A 161 -17.03 3.99 -10.77
N MET A 162 -16.24 4.57 -11.69
CA MET A 162 -14.85 4.22 -11.89
C MET A 162 -13.92 5.14 -11.10
N SER A 163 -12.84 4.56 -10.67
CA SER A 163 -11.71 5.24 -10.03
C SER A 163 -10.40 4.60 -10.50
N TYR A 164 -9.34 5.37 -10.46
CA TYR A 164 -8.03 4.96 -10.94
C TYR A 164 -6.97 5.30 -9.90
N SER A 165 -5.94 4.47 -9.80
CA SER A 165 -4.75 4.79 -9.03
C SER A 165 -3.50 4.48 -9.84
N TYR A 166 -2.51 5.38 -9.75
CA TYR A 166 -1.22 5.26 -10.39
C TYR A 166 -0.14 5.44 -9.34
N GLN A 167 0.89 4.62 -9.40
CA GLN A 167 1.93 4.63 -8.40
C GLN A 167 3.29 4.37 -9.04
N ALA A 168 4.30 5.14 -8.64
CA ALA A 168 5.69 4.76 -8.80
C ALA A 168 6.19 4.20 -7.47
N ILE A 169 6.94 3.11 -7.51
CA ILE A 169 7.38 2.37 -6.32
C ILE A 169 8.90 2.34 -6.35
N PHE A 170 9.52 3.07 -5.46
CA PHE A 170 10.96 3.11 -5.27
C PHE A 170 11.32 2.30 -4.04
N THR A 171 12.12 1.25 -4.19
CA THR A 171 12.48 0.41 -3.07
C THR A 171 13.98 0.14 -3.03
N LYS A 172 14.50 0.00 -1.81
CA LYS A 172 15.90 -0.37 -1.57
C LYS A 172 15.98 -1.42 -0.47
N LYS A 173 16.68 -2.49 -0.74
CA LYS A 173 17.18 -3.42 0.28
C LYS A 173 18.50 -2.85 0.79
N ILE A 174 18.49 -2.34 2.01
CA ILE A 174 19.66 -1.70 2.63
C ILE A 174 20.65 -2.77 3.07
N ASN A 175 20.16 -3.83 3.70
CA ASN A 175 20.93 -4.98 4.13
C ASN A 175 20.04 -6.23 4.16
N TRP A 176 20.55 -7.33 4.67
CA TRP A 176 19.78 -8.59 4.69
C TRP A 176 18.53 -8.53 5.59
N ARG A 177 18.46 -7.59 6.55
CA ARG A 177 17.32 -7.41 7.46
C ARG A 177 16.36 -6.33 6.99
N THR A 178 16.88 -5.22 6.43
CA THR A 178 16.14 -3.97 6.26
C THR A 178 15.85 -3.69 4.80
N SER A 179 14.59 -3.50 4.49
CA SER A 179 14.12 -3.00 3.21
C SER A 179 13.16 -1.83 3.42
N ILE A 180 13.25 -0.81 2.58
CA ILE A 180 12.41 0.39 2.63
C ILE A 180 11.85 0.71 1.27
N GLY A 181 10.76 1.50 1.24
CA GLY A 181 10.16 1.97 0.00
C GLY A 181 9.48 3.32 0.15
N LEU A 182 9.45 4.07 -0.96
CA LEU A 182 8.70 5.31 -1.14
C LEU A 182 7.78 5.16 -2.35
N LEU A 183 6.52 5.59 -2.18
CA LEU A 183 5.46 5.32 -3.13
C LEU A 183 4.64 6.59 -3.38
N PRO A 184 5.07 7.51 -4.27
CA PRO A 184 4.20 8.55 -4.79
C PRO A 184 3.01 7.91 -5.49
N THR A 185 1.81 8.28 -5.07
CA THR A 185 0.55 7.72 -5.51
C THR A 185 -0.40 8.82 -5.93
N PHE A 186 -1.01 8.67 -7.10
CA PHE A 186 -2.08 9.52 -7.60
C PHE A 186 -3.37 8.71 -7.68
N VAL A 187 -4.46 9.25 -7.15
CA VAL A 187 -5.79 8.62 -7.21
C VAL A 187 -6.76 9.57 -7.87
N HIS A 188 -7.44 9.10 -8.92
CA HIS A 188 -8.53 9.81 -9.59
C HIS A 188 -9.85 9.08 -9.36
N ARG A 189 -10.89 9.82 -8.96
CA ARG A 189 -12.26 9.33 -8.83
C ARG A 189 -13.16 10.11 -9.76
N ASN A 190 -13.85 9.42 -10.66
CA ASN A 190 -14.77 10.10 -11.61
C ASN A 190 -15.95 10.76 -10.90
N ARG A 191 -16.23 10.36 -9.68
CA ARG A 191 -17.26 10.95 -8.85
C ARG A 191 -16.78 11.11 -7.41
N VAL A 192 -17.03 12.29 -6.85
CA VAL A 192 -16.88 12.63 -5.43
C VAL A 192 -18.20 13.15 -4.87
N SER A 193 -18.32 13.28 -3.55
CA SER A 193 -19.46 13.94 -2.93
C SER A 193 -19.37 15.45 -3.15
N ASN A 194 -20.53 16.13 -3.05
CA ASN A 194 -20.57 17.59 -3.06
C ASN A 194 -20.37 18.17 -1.66
N ASP A 195 -19.85 17.38 -0.72
CA ASP A 195 -19.63 17.81 0.65
C ASP A 195 -18.59 18.93 0.69
N VAL A 196 -18.81 19.86 1.61
CA VAL A 196 -17.92 20.99 1.85
C VAL A 196 -17.35 20.85 3.25
N ASN A 197 -16.06 21.08 3.40
CA ASN A 197 -15.44 21.21 4.70
C ASN A 197 -15.89 22.53 5.35
N ALA A 198 -16.61 22.43 6.47
CA ALA A 198 -17.18 23.58 7.15
C ALA A 198 -16.11 24.55 7.72
N ASP A 199 -14.89 24.03 8.01
CA ASP A 199 -13.82 24.84 8.61
C ASP A 199 -13.13 25.76 7.60
N ASN A 200 -13.01 25.33 6.34
CA ASN A 200 -12.20 26.04 5.34
C ASN A 200 -12.91 26.27 3.99
N GLY A 201 -14.16 25.80 3.83
CA GLY A 201 -14.95 25.95 2.62
C GLY A 201 -14.49 25.11 1.42
N SER A 202 -13.53 24.24 1.57
CA SER A 202 -13.05 23.39 0.47
C SER A 202 -14.02 22.25 0.16
N GLN A 203 -14.10 21.87 -1.12
CA GLN A 203 -14.88 20.73 -1.60
C GLN A 203 -14.00 19.51 -1.79
N ASP A 204 -14.63 18.32 -1.76
CA ASP A 204 -13.92 17.07 -2.08
C ASP A 204 -13.45 17.09 -3.54
N GLN A 205 -12.26 16.54 -3.77
CA GLN A 205 -11.57 16.61 -5.05
C GLN A 205 -11.58 15.23 -5.72
N ASN A 206 -11.72 15.23 -7.05
CA ASN A 206 -11.59 14.01 -7.85
C ASN A 206 -10.16 13.44 -7.77
N ASP A 207 -9.19 14.36 -7.73
CA ASP A 207 -7.77 14.05 -7.79
C ASP A 207 -7.13 14.17 -6.40
N LEU A 208 -6.43 13.12 -5.99
CA LEU A 208 -5.71 13.08 -4.73
C LEU A 208 -4.27 12.63 -4.98
N PHE A 209 -3.34 13.33 -4.35
CA PHE A 209 -1.96 12.91 -4.30
C PHE A 209 -1.62 12.42 -2.89
N SER A 210 -0.94 11.28 -2.83
CA SER A 210 -0.46 10.71 -1.58
C SER A 210 1.00 10.26 -1.73
N MET A 211 1.80 10.48 -0.70
CA MET A 211 3.15 9.95 -0.60
C MET A 211 3.16 8.89 0.49
N ALA A 212 3.57 7.67 0.15
CA ALA A 212 3.70 6.63 1.15
C ALA A 212 5.16 6.27 1.43
N ALA A 213 5.42 5.91 2.68
CA ALA A 213 6.65 5.25 3.11
C ALA A 213 6.29 3.86 3.62
N MET A 214 7.13 2.87 3.32
CA MET A 214 6.98 1.51 3.84
C MET A 214 8.32 0.92 4.24
N GLY A 215 8.28 -0.04 5.16
CA GLY A 215 9.47 -0.71 5.63
C GLY A 215 9.20 -2.15 6.05
N ARG A 216 10.25 -2.96 5.94
CA ARG A 216 10.31 -4.32 6.43
C ARG A 216 11.61 -4.52 7.18
N PHE A 217 11.51 -5.07 8.40
CA PHE A 217 12.66 -5.44 9.21
C PHE A 217 12.57 -6.91 9.59
N LYS A 218 13.50 -7.73 9.12
CA LYS A 218 13.57 -9.15 9.43
C LYS A 218 14.08 -9.38 10.85
N ILE A 219 13.28 -10.08 11.66
CA ILE A 219 13.70 -10.58 12.97
C ILE A 219 14.45 -11.91 12.77
N THR A 220 13.89 -12.80 11.95
CA THR A 220 14.47 -14.07 11.54
C THR A 220 14.45 -14.19 10.01
N GLN A 221 14.90 -15.32 9.45
CA GLN A 221 14.80 -15.57 8.02
C GLN A 221 13.34 -15.61 7.53
N SER A 222 12.43 -16.10 8.37
CA SER A 222 11.01 -16.30 8.02
C SER A 222 10.06 -15.27 8.65
N VAL A 223 10.51 -14.47 9.63
CA VAL A 223 9.65 -13.50 10.34
C VAL A 223 10.19 -12.10 10.19
N GLY A 224 9.32 -11.16 9.86
CA GLY A 224 9.66 -9.74 9.76
C GLY A 224 8.56 -8.85 10.30
N VAL A 225 8.97 -7.71 10.87
CA VAL A 225 8.06 -6.59 11.17
C VAL A 225 7.89 -5.76 9.92
N ILE A 226 6.67 -5.32 9.66
CA ILE A 226 6.30 -4.52 8.51
C ILE A 226 5.54 -3.28 8.97
N ALA A 227 5.76 -2.17 8.27
CA ALA A 227 5.04 -0.92 8.53
C ALA A 227 4.84 -0.13 7.24
N GLU A 228 3.76 0.64 7.18
CA GLU A 228 3.44 1.54 6.08
C GLU A 228 2.71 2.78 6.60
N TYR A 229 2.95 3.91 5.96
CA TYR A 229 2.28 5.17 6.26
C TYR A 229 2.01 5.93 4.97
N PHE A 230 0.80 6.48 4.84
CA PHE A 230 0.36 7.25 3.68
C PHE A 230 0.03 8.68 4.08
N TYR A 231 0.73 9.64 3.52
CA TYR A 231 0.45 11.06 3.69
C TYR A 231 -0.33 11.58 2.48
N THR A 232 -1.60 11.93 2.66
CA THR A 232 -2.46 12.42 1.59
C THR A 232 -2.63 13.94 1.67
N VAL A 233 -2.41 14.61 0.56
CA VAL A 233 -2.56 16.07 0.45
C VAL A 233 -3.99 16.41 0.02
N SER A 234 -4.77 17.08 0.88
CA SER A 234 -6.13 17.52 0.59
C SER A 234 -6.60 18.58 1.58
N GLU A 235 -6.98 19.74 1.11
CA GLU A 235 -7.58 20.79 1.98
C GLU A 235 -8.97 20.35 2.47
N PHE A 236 -9.74 19.62 1.67
CA PHE A 236 -11.05 19.10 2.10
C PHE A 236 -10.93 18.19 3.33
N ARG A 237 -9.86 17.40 3.42
CA ARG A 237 -9.65 16.42 4.50
C ARG A 237 -8.99 17.02 5.74
N LYS A 238 -8.49 18.24 5.64
CA LYS A 238 -7.78 18.90 6.73
C LYS A 238 -8.78 19.43 7.76
N ASN A 239 -8.67 18.94 9.02
CA ASN A 239 -9.49 19.35 10.15
C ASN A 239 -11.01 19.29 9.87
N ASN A 240 -11.47 18.39 9.01
CA ASN A 240 -12.87 18.29 8.64
C ASN A 240 -13.66 17.55 9.73
N ALA A 241 -14.39 18.29 10.55
CA ALA A 241 -15.18 17.72 11.65
C ALA A 241 -16.37 16.87 11.16
N THR A 242 -16.94 17.22 10.01
CA THR A 242 -18.09 16.50 9.41
C THR A 242 -17.67 15.20 8.73
N ASN A 243 -16.53 15.22 8.06
CA ASN A 243 -15.95 14.07 7.37
C ASN A 243 -14.51 13.86 7.87
N PRO A 244 -14.30 13.34 9.08
CA PRO A 244 -12.99 13.20 9.67
C PRO A 244 -12.10 12.30 8.82
N TYR A 245 -10.84 12.70 8.67
CA TYR A 245 -9.84 11.97 7.90
C TYR A 245 -8.54 11.86 8.70
N TYR A 246 -8.04 10.64 8.78
CA TYR A 246 -6.78 10.32 9.43
C TYR A 246 -5.87 9.61 8.44
N MET A 247 -4.58 9.97 8.47
CA MET A 247 -3.59 9.38 7.57
C MET A 247 -3.52 7.87 7.78
N PRO A 248 -3.63 7.06 6.71
CA PRO A 248 -3.53 5.62 6.82
C PRO A 248 -2.15 5.20 7.34
N LEU A 249 -2.16 4.45 8.43
CA LEU A 249 -0.99 3.84 9.07
C LEU A 249 -1.27 2.36 9.28
N GLY A 250 -0.31 1.52 8.93
CA GLY A 250 -0.34 0.09 9.18
C GLY A 250 0.97 -0.39 9.79
N VAL A 251 0.87 -1.29 10.76
CA VAL A 251 2.00 -2.02 11.34
C VAL A 251 1.64 -3.49 11.45
N GLY A 252 2.61 -4.39 11.34
CA GLY A 252 2.30 -5.81 11.41
C GLY A 252 3.51 -6.70 11.45
N VAL A 253 3.24 -8.01 11.44
CA VAL A 253 4.22 -9.07 11.35
C VAL A 253 3.94 -9.90 10.10
N GLU A 254 4.98 -10.19 9.36
CA GLU A 254 4.97 -11.06 8.20
C GLU A 254 5.69 -12.37 8.54
N ILE A 255 5.06 -13.50 8.24
CA ILE A 255 5.57 -14.84 8.49
C ILE A 255 5.55 -15.63 7.18
N GLU A 256 6.71 -16.12 6.78
CA GLU A 256 6.87 -16.99 5.63
C GLU A 256 6.93 -18.45 6.04
N THR A 257 6.09 -19.27 5.40
CA THR A 257 6.08 -20.73 5.62
C THR A 257 5.85 -21.46 4.31
N GLY A 258 6.82 -22.24 3.84
CA GLY A 258 6.64 -23.21 2.77
C GLY A 258 5.82 -22.80 1.55
N GLY A 259 6.00 -21.57 1.04
CA GLY A 259 5.26 -21.05 -0.13
C GLY A 259 4.03 -20.21 0.20
N HIS A 260 3.69 -20.04 1.47
CA HIS A 260 2.69 -19.08 1.94
C HIS A 260 3.38 -17.90 2.62
N VAL A 261 2.75 -16.74 2.50
CA VAL A 261 3.08 -15.55 3.29
C VAL A 261 1.84 -15.16 4.09
N PHE A 262 2.00 -15.17 5.41
CA PHE A 262 0.98 -14.73 6.36
C PHE A 262 1.36 -13.36 6.89
N GLN A 263 0.38 -12.48 7.03
CA GLN A 263 0.57 -11.20 7.69
C GLN A 263 -0.54 -11.00 8.72
N ILE A 264 -0.17 -10.62 9.92
CA ILE A 264 -1.08 -10.10 10.95
C ILE A 264 -0.73 -8.63 11.10
N ASN A 265 -1.72 -7.77 10.97
CA ASN A 265 -1.50 -6.33 10.96
C ASN A 265 -2.56 -5.56 11.72
N PHE A 266 -2.21 -4.36 12.13
CA PHE A 266 -3.07 -3.35 12.71
C PHE A 266 -3.06 -2.14 11.80
N THR A 267 -4.24 -1.59 11.48
CA THR A 267 -4.35 -0.42 10.62
C THR A 267 -5.65 0.33 10.88
N ASN A 268 -5.63 1.65 10.72
CA ASN A 268 -6.83 2.46 10.76
C ASN A 268 -7.59 2.49 9.41
N ALA A 269 -6.98 2.01 8.33
CA ALA A 269 -7.63 1.94 7.03
C ALA A 269 -8.64 0.78 6.94
N ALA A 270 -9.90 1.06 6.63
CA ALA A 270 -10.92 0.05 6.34
C ALA A 270 -10.77 -0.51 4.91
N GLY A 271 -10.46 0.34 3.94
CA GLY A 271 -10.14 -0.04 2.57
C GLY A 271 -8.83 -0.81 2.45
N ILE A 272 -8.69 -1.62 1.38
CA ILE A 272 -7.49 -2.41 1.10
C ILE A 272 -6.84 -1.92 -0.20
N ILE A 273 -7.60 -1.40 -1.17
CA ILE A 273 -7.08 -0.81 -2.40
C ILE A 273 -6.97 0.71 -2.27
N TYR A 274 -6.02 1.31 -3.00
CA TYR A 274 -5.75 2.76 -2.96
C TYR A 274 -6.98 3.61 -3.22
N ASN A 275 -7.84 3.16 -4.12
CA ASN A 275 -9.10 3.80 -4.50
C ASN A 275 -10.09 3.91 -3.32
N ASP A 276 -9.96 3.06 -2.30
CA ASP A 276 -10.81 3.06 -1.10
C ASP A 276 -10.17 3.82 0.05
N PHE A 277 -8.93 3.44 0.46
CA PHE A 277 -8.41 3.95 1.72
C PHE A 277 -7.75 5.33 1.61
N ILE A 278 -7.15 5.68 0.46
CA ILE A 278 -6.57 7.04 0.30
C ILE A 278 -7.64 8.12 0.40
N PRO A 279 -8.82 7.98 -0.25
CA PRO A 279 -9.87 8.99 -0.11
C PRO A 279 -10.62 8.94 1.22
N SER A 280 -10.68 7.81 1.93
CA SER A 280 -11.72 7.56 2.94
C SER A 280 -11.20 6.82 4.17
N SER A 281 -10.17 7.34 4.84
CA SER A 281 -9.67 6.80 6.11
C SER A 281 -10.18 7.65 7.27
N SER A 282 -11.27 7.20 7.92
CA SER A 282 -12.00 7.97 8.94
C SER A 282 -11.69 7.54 10.38
N ASP A 283 -10.95 6.46 10.58
CA ASP A 283 -10.67 5.91 11.90
C ASP A 283 -9.31 6.40 12.43
N SER A 284 -9.27 6.75 13.73
CA SER A 284 -8.08 7.30 14.38
C SER A 284 -7.38 6.27 15.28
N TRP A 285 -6.07 6.21 15.19
CA TRP A 285 -5.24 5.45 16.13
C TRP A 285 -5.38 5.96 17.57
N ASP A 286 -5.46 7.29 17.75
CA ASP A 286 -5.53 7.92 19.07
C ASP A 286 -6.80 7.54 19.86
N SER A 287 -7.91 7.30 19.15
CA SER A 287 -9.16 6.83 19.77
C SER A 287 -9.24 5.32 19.93
N GLY A 288 -8.22 4.56 19.52
CA GLY A 288 -8.27 3.10 19.47
C GLY A 288 -9.11 2.55 18.30
N ALA A 289 -9.56 3.41 17.37
CA ALA A 289 -10.33 3.00 16.22
C ALA A 289 -9.39 2.49 15.09
N PHE A 290 -8.70 1.41 15.38
CA PHE A 290 -7.90 0.67 14.40
C PHE A 290 -8.30 -0.81 14.40
N LYS A 291 -7.97 -1.51 13.35
CA LYS A 291 -8.47 -2.84 13.04
C LYS A 291 -7.36 -3.87 13.06
N VAL A 292 -7.66 -5.06 13.55
CA VAL A 292 -6.86 -6.25 13.25
C VAL A 292 -7.15 -6.65 11.80
N GLY A 293 -6.11 -7.00 11.09
CA GLY A 293 -6.19 -7.61 9.78
C GLY A 293 -5.29 -8.82 9.69
N PHE A 294 -5.67 -9.75 8.84
CA PHE A 294 -4.76 -10.79 8.42
C PHE A 294 -4.77 -10.91 6.90
N THR A 295 -3.64 -11.32 6.35
CA THR A 295 -3.49 -11.60 4.93
C THR A 295 -2.82 -12.96 4.76
N ILE A 296 -3.32 -13.75 3.84
CA ILE A 296 -2.68 -14.99 3.40
C ILE A 296 -2.48 -14.87 1.90
N SER A 297 -1.26 -15.08 1.44
CA SER A 297 -0.96 -15.21 0.01
C SER A 297 -0.22 -16.50 -0.28
N ARG A 298 -0.50 -17.07 -1.46
CA ARG A 298 0.17 -18.26 -1.97
C ARG A 298 0.39 -18.15 -3.46
N VAL A 299 1.63 -18.42 -3.86
CA VAL A 299 2.00 -18.50 -5.27
C VAL A 299 1.86 -19.95 -5.75
N PHE A 300 1.13 -20.13 -6.85
CA PHE A 300 0.94 -21.40 -7.55
C PHE A 300 1.65 -21.33 -8.90
N GLY A 301 2.27 -22.44 -9.33
CA GLY A 301 3.02 -22.52 -10.58
C GLY A 301 4.47 -22.02 -10.44
N GLY A 302 5.27 -22.11 -11.50
CA GLY A 302 6.69 -21.76 -11.55
C GLY A 302 7.54 -22.93 -11.94
#